data_afc948c2f6d9dcdde898e40d8f4525c0
#
_entry.id   afc948c2f6d9dcdde898e40d8f4525c0
#
_cell.length_a   1.000
_cell.length_b   1.000
_cell.length_c   1.000
_cell.angle_alpha   90.00
_cell.angle_beta   90.00
_cell.angle_gamma   90.00
#
_symmetry.space_group_name_H-M   'P 1'
#
loop_
_entity.id
_entity.type
_entity.pdbx_description
1 polymer ?
#
loop_
_entity_poly.entity_id
_entity_poly.type
_entity_poly.pdbx_seq_one_letter_code
_entity_poly.pdbx_strand_id
1 'polypeptide(L)'
;PMRYALQVQYIGKNYAGSQIQFENGIEIQTPTVQGELEKAISTLIFGDTENKNRQLKTVFSGRTDKGVNSKGQVIHFDTDKSIVASKFVYQLNEILPPDISVSDLKEVDDKFHAQKSAKRRYYRFVFVNRKCKNAFDGDLMRVKYPVDIERMQKALDFIKGEHDFSSFKSSGTLNPSKICFIEKATCHKDGDNVIIDIVGNRFLYNMVRTIVGTLLEIEGHKLPAEHMEQVLMACDRRKAGQTVSPYGLT
;
A
#
# COMPACT_ATOMS: atom_id res chain seq x y z
N PRO A 1 11.57 26.14 -9.69
CA PRO A 1 10.82 25.59 -8.55
C PRO A 1 11.69 24.70 -7.67
N MET A 2 11.34 24.64 -6.40
CA MET A 2 11.97 23.75 -5.42
C MET A 2 11.16 22.47 -5.30
N ARG A 3 11.83 21.33 -5.14
CA ARG A 3 11.18 20.04 -4.90
C ARG A 3 11.25 19.68 -3.42
N TYR A 4 10.12 19.28 -2.88
CA TYR A 4 9.99 18.82 -1.50
C TYR A 4 9.49 17.38 -1.46
N ALA A 5 10.07 16.56 -0.58
CA ALA A 5 9.59 15.24 -0.25
C ALA A 5 8.91 15.25 1.12
N LEU A 6 7.86 14.47 1.25
CA LEU A 6 7.01 14.44 2.44
C LEU A 6 6.60 13.00 2.71
N GLN A 7 6.60 12.57 3.98
CA GLN A 7 6.03 11.30 4.38
C GLN A 7 4.56 11.47 4.76
N VAL A 8 3.75 10.52 4.33
CA VAL A 8 2.29 10.54 4.53
C VAL A 8 1.85 9.24 5.19
N GLN A 9 1.09 9.38 6.28
CA GLN A 9 0.38 8.27 6.93
C GLN A 9 -1.11 8.41 6.68
N TYR A 10 -1.80 7.30 6.47
CA TYR A 10 -3.25 7.32 6.33
C TYR A 10 -3.90 5.99 6.65
N ILE A 11 -5.13 6.07 7.13
CA ILE A 11 -6.07 4.95 7.24
C ILE A 11 -6.95 5.00 6.00
N GLY A 12 -6.85 3.98 5.15
CA GLY A 12 -7.45 4.00 3.82
C GLY A 12 -8.96 3.73 3.76
N LYS A 13 -9.59 3.39 4.87
CA LYS A 13 -10.97 2.92 4.93
C LYS A 13 -11.98 3.85 4.24
N ASN A 14 -11.81 5.17 4.39
CA ASN A 14 -12.75 6.17 3.89
C ASN A 14 -12.36 6.75 2.52
N TYR A 15 -11.35 6.19 1.86
CA TYR A 15 -10.83 6.69 0.60
C TYR A 15 -10.97 5.66 -0.52
N ALA A 16 -11.11 6.16 -1.75
CA ALA A 16 -11.16 5.34 -2.96
C ALA A 16 -9.77 4.85 -3.41
N GLY A 17 -8.79 4.91 -2.54
CA GLY A 17 -7.39 4.62 -2.79
C GLY A 17 -6.50 5.85 -2.61
N SER A 18 -5.21 5.69 -2.84
CA SER A 18 -4.25 6.79 -2.66
C SER A 18 -4.31 7.82 -3.79
N GLN A 19 -4.57 7.39 -5.02
CA GLN A 19 -4.48 8.24 -6.21
C GLN A 19 -5.84 8.71 -6.71
N ILE A 20 -5.87 9.95 -7.22
CA ILE A 20 -7.01 10.52 -7.91
C ILE A 20 -7.35 9.65 -9.12
N GLN A 21 -8.64 9.33 -9.28
CA GLN A 21 -9.16 8.45 -10.31
C GLN A 21 -10.11 9.20 -11.22
N PHE A 22 -10.09 8.83 -12.50
CA PHE A 22 -10.97 9.39 -13.52
C PHE A 22 -11.79 8.27 -14.18
N GLU A 23 -13.05 8.54 -14.42
CA GLU A 23 -13.93 7.67 -15.20
C GLU A 23 -14.49 8.49 -16.36
N ASN A 24 -14.29 8.02 -17.60
CA ASN A 24 -14.66 8.74 -18.82
C ASN A 24 -14.15 10.20 -18.88
N GLY A 25 -12.92 10.44 -18.37
CA GLY A 25 -12.29 11.76 -18.32
C GLY A 25 -12.78 12.67 -17.19
N ILE A 26 -13.70 12.20 -16.34
CA ILE A 26 -14.26 12.95 -15.21
C ILE A 26 -13.67 12.39 -13.91
N GLU A 27 -13.19 13.30 -13.04
CA GLU A 27 -12.67 12.90 -11.71
C GLU A 27 -13.79 12.26 -10.88
N ILE A 28 -13.47 11.10 -10.27
CA ILE A 28 -14.40 10.42 -9.36
C ILE A 28 -14.56 11.24 -8.09
N GLN A 29 -15.80 11.43 -7.66
CA GLN A 29 -16.14 12.28 -6.50
C GLN A 29 -15.76 11.66 -5.15
N THR A 30 -15.54 10.35 -5.09
CA THR A 30 -15.08 9.69 -3.85
C THR A 30 -13.70 10.22 -3.47
N PRO A 31 -13.50 10.69 -2.24
CA PRO A 31 -12.22 11.26 -1.85
C PRO A 31 -11.06 10.27 -1.95
N THR A 32 -9.89 10.78 -2.32
CA THR A 32 -8.63 10.04 -2.33
C THR A 32 -7.63 10.74 -1.41
N VAL A 33 -6.62 10.00 -0.96
CA VAL A 33 -5.54 10.58 -0.14
C VAL A 33 -4.83 11.68 -0.91
N GLN A 34 -4.52 11.44 -2.18
CA GLN A 34 -3.89 12.43 -3.06
C GLN A 34 -4.74 13.70 -3.19
N GLY A 35 -6.03 13.57 -3.40
CA GLY A 35 -6.93 14.72 -3.51
C GLY A 35 -6.95 15.58 -2.25
N GLU A 36 -7.03 14.95 -1.07
CA GLU A 36 -7.00 15.66 0.20
C GLU A 36 -5.66 16.35 0.46
N LEU A 37 -4.55 15.69 0.13
CA LEU A 37 -3.21 16.27 0.25
C LEU A 37 -3.01 17.47 -0.67
N GLU A 38 -3.36 17.33 -1.94
CA GLU A 38 -3.21 18.42 -2.92
C GLU A 38 -4.04 19.63 -2.55
N LYS A 39 -5.25 19.42 -2.05
CA LYS A 39 -6.12 20.47 -1.53
C LYS A 39 -5.48 21.19 -0.34
N ALA A 40 -4.98 20.46 0.64
CA ALA A 40 -4.37 21.03 1.84
C ALA A 40 -3.07 21.77 1.52
N ILE A 41 -2.19 21.19 0.72
CA ILE A 41 -0.93 21.82 0.31
C ILE A 41 -1.22 23.10 -0.51
N SER A 42 -2.16 23.03 -1.43
CA SER A 42 -2.56 24.19 -2.25
C SER A 42 -3.12 25.32 -1.40
N THR A 43 -3.92 25.01 -0.39
CA THR A 43 -4.45 26.00 0.55
C THR A 43 -3.34 26.74 1.27
N LEU A 44 -2.32 26.04 1.75
CA LEU A 44 -1.19 26.65 2.46
C LEU A 44 -0.27 27.47 1.54
N ILE A 45 -0.08 27.01 0.31
CA ILE A 45 0.83 27.67 -0.64
C ILE A 45 0.16 28.88 -1.33
N PHE A 46 -1.08 28.74 -1.76
CA PHE A 46 -1.79 29.74 -2.57
C PHE A 46 -2.82 30.55 -1.80
N GLY A 47 -3.08 30.19 -0.54
CA GLY A 47 -4.16 30.76 0.26
C GLY A 47 -5.51 30.16 -0.07
N ASP A 48 -6.51 30.57 0.72
CA ASP A 48 -7.90 30.13 0.55
C ASP A 48 -8.50 30.87 -0.67
N THR A 49 -8.11 30.48 -1.86
CA THR A 49 -8.62 31.08 -3.08
C THR A 49 -9.51 30.10 -3.82
N GLU A 50 -10.62 30.61 -4.28
CA GLU A 50 -11.54 29.99 -5.24
C GLU A 50 -10.87 29.60 -6.58
N ASN A 51 -9.55 29.72 -6.66
CA ASN A 51 -8.77 29.53 -7.87
C ASN A 51 -8.51 28.04 -8.11
N LYS A 52 -9.54 27.32 -8.55
CA LYS A 52 -9.53 25.92 -8.97
C LYS A 52 -8.47 25.60 -10.04
N ASN A 53 -7.83 26.64 -10.63
CA ASN A 53 -6.85 26.48 -11.72
C ASN A 53 -5.41 26.36 -11.24
N ARG A 54 -5.13 26.43 -9.93
CA ARG A 54 -3.80 26.34 -9.35
C ARG A 54 -3.66 25.16 -8.40
N GLN A 55 -4.09 23.97 -8.84
CA GLN A 55 -3.84 22.76 -8.07
C GLN A 55 -2.40 22.32 -8.22
N LEU A 56 -1.72 22.25 -7.09
CA LEU A 56 -0.42 21.65 -6.98
C LEU A 56 -0.55 20.15 -7.13
N LYS A 57 0.28 19.54 -7.96
CA LYS A 57 0.27 18.10 -8.20
C LYS A 57 1.31 17.41 -7.32
N THR A 58 0.93 16.27 -6.78
CA THR A 58 1.82 15.41 -5.99
C THR A 58 2.12 14.13 -6.77
N VAL A 59 3.29 13.55 -6.50
CA VAL A 59 3.70 12.26 -7.04
C VAL A 59 3.95 11.31 -5.87
N PHE A 60 3.27 10.17 -5.86
CA PHE A 60 3.37 9.16 -4.83
C PHE A 60 4.42 8.09 -5.20
N SER A 61 5.09 7.55 -4.20
CA SER A 61 6.05 6.45 -4.39
C SER A 61 5.39 5.15 -4.83
N GLY A 62 4.15 4.93 -4.42
CA GLY A 62 3.38 3.76 -4.82
C GLY A 62 1.89 3.99 -4.68
N ARG A 63 1.12 3.31 -5.52
CA ARG A 63 -0.33 3.32 -5.45
C ARG A 63 -0.81 2.33 -4.40
N THR A 64 -1.76 2.72 -3.56
CA THR A 64 -2.51 1.82 -2.69
C THR A 64 -3.98 1.80 -3.07
N ASP A 65 -4.59 0.63 -2.94
CA ASP A 65 -5.99 0.44 -3.29
C ASP A 65 -6.94 0.94 -2.19
N LYS A 66 -8.22 0.99 -2.52
CA LYS A 66 -9.27 1.33 -1.55
C LYS A 66 -9.14 0.47 -0.29
N GLY A 67 -9.12 1.12 0.86
CA GLY A 67 -9.06 0.48 2.17
C GLY A 67 -7.66 0.11 2.66
N VAL A 68 -6.64 0.25 1.84
CA VAL A 68 -5.24 -0.01 2.21
C VAL A 68 -4.68 1.19 2.98
N ASN A 69 -4.00 0.91 4.08
CA ASN A 69 -3.36 1.92 4.93
C ASN A 69 -1.93 2.21 4.48
N SER A 70 -1.34 3.26 5.03
CA SER A 70 0.09 3.51 4.95
C SER A 70 0.63 4.12 6.23
N LYS A 71 1.81 3.69 6.64
CA LYS A 71 2.56 4.31 7.75
C LYS A 71 3.68 5.24 7.28
N GLY A 72 4.02 5.23 6.01
CA GLY A 72 5.15 6.01 5.52
C GLY A 72 5.22 6.10 4.00
N GLN A 73 4.12 6.43 3.34
CA GLN A 73 4.13 6.74 1.92
C GLN A 73 4.95 8.00 1.67
N VAL A 74 5.88 7.95 0.73
CA VAL A 74 6.66 9.14 0.33
C VAL A 74 6.00 9.77 -0.88
N ILE A 75 5.83 11.09 -0.82
CA ILE A 75 5.38 11.89 -1.95
C ILE A 75 6.39 13.00 -2.24
N HIS A 76 6.35 13.54 -3.45
CA HIS A 76 7.02 14.81 -3.74
C HIS A 76 6.08 15.78 -4.44
N PHE A 77 6.40 17.05 -4.32
CA PHE A 77 5.73 18.15 -5.03
C PHE A 77 6.70 19.27 -5.29
N ASP A 78 6.41 20.08 -6.30
CA ASP A 78 7.22 21.24 -6.69
C ASP A 78 6.48 22.54 -6.37
N THR A 79 7.22 23.54 -5.89
CA THR A 79 6.68 24.88 -5.60
C THR A 79 7.76 25.92 -5.77
N ASP A 80 7.35 27.13 -6.16
CA ASP A 80 8.24 28.31 -6.21
C ASP A 80 8.36 29.00 -4.85
N LYS A 81 7.52 28.64 -3.89
CA LYS A 81 7.59 29.19 -2.52
C LYS A 81 8.57 28.42 -1.65
N SER A 82 9.44 29.14 -0.97
CA SER A 82 10.25 28.58 0.10
C SER A 82 9.37 28.23 1.30
N ILE A 83 9.55 27.04 1.83
CA ILE A 83 8.74 26.46 2.90
C ILE A 83 9.61 26.26 4.14
N VAL A 84 9.11 26.70 5.30
CA VAL A 84 9.69 26.34 6.60
C VAL A 84 9.10 24.99 7.02
N ALA A 85 9.92 23.94 6.98
CA ALA A 85 9.47 22.54 7.08
C ALA A 85 8.61 22.28 8.33
N SER A 86 9.09 22.65 9.52
CA SER A 86 8.38 22.37 10.77
C SER A 86 7.02 23.06 10.86
N LYS A 87 6.96 24.31 10.45
CA LYS A 87 5.73 25.10 10.44
C LYS A 87 4.73 24.54 9.43
N PHE A 88 5.19 24.21 8.25
CA PHE A 88 4.34 23.69 7.17
C PHE A 88 3.74 22.32 7.52
N VAL A 89 4.53 21.42 8.09
CA VAL A 89 4.05 20.11 8.58
C VAL A 89 2.99 20.29 9.66
N TYR A 90 3.22 21.18 10.62
CA TYR A 90 2.24 21.49 11.66
C TYR A 90 0.93 22.00 11.05
N GLN A 91 1.00 22.97 10.14
CA GLN A 91 -0.19 23.54 9.50
C GLN A 91 -0.94 22.52 8.64
N LEU A 92 -0.23 21.66 7.90
CA LEU A 92 -0.85 20.57 7.12
C LEU A 92 -1.64 19.64 8.02
N ASN A 93 -1.05 19.19 9.12
CA ASN A 93 -1.73 18.28 10.05
C ASN A 93 -2.96 18.91 10.71
N GLU A 94 -2.99 20.22 10.88
CA GLU A 94 -4.15 20.94 11.43
C GLU A 94 -5.34 20.96 10.44
N ILE A 95 -5.07 21.02 9.13
CA ILE A 95 -6.14 21.16 8.12
C ILE A 95 -6.49 19.83 7.42
N LEU A 96 -5.62 18.83 7.47
CA LEU A 96 -5.90 17.50 6.92
C LEU A 96 -6.99 16.79 7.73
N PRO A 97 -7.75 15.89 7.10
CA PRO A 97 -8.67 15.01 7.84
C PRO A 97 -7.93 14.19 8.91
N PRO A 98 -8.63 13.76 9.98
CA PRO A 98 -7.97 13.06 11.11
C PRO A 98 -7.33 11.72 10.75
N ASP A 99 -7.71 11.14 9.62
CA ASP A 99 -7.16 9.86 9.13
C ASP A 99 -6.01 10.01 8.13
N ILE A 100 -5.52 11.24 7.93
CA ILE A 100 -4.30 11.54 7.15
C ILE A 100 -3.38 12.41 7.98
N SER A 101 -2.12 12.03 8.09
CA SER A 101 -1.09 12.85 8.74
C SER A 101 0.19 12.85 7.94
N VAL A 102 1.01 13.89 8.14
CA VAL A 102 2.27 14.08 7.42
C VAL A 102 3.42 14.33 8.36
N SER A 103 4.63 13.99 7.90
CA SER A 103 5.87 14.20 8.64
C SER A 103 7.06 14.30 7.68
N ASP A 104 8.22 14.68 8.20
CA ASP A 104 9.50 14.61 7.48
C ASP A 104 9.51 15.38 6.14
N LEU A 105 9.09 16.62 6.15
CA LEU A 105 9.20 17.48 4.97
C LEU A 105 10.66 17.92 4.76
N LYS A 106 11.20 17.63 3.58
CA LYS A 106 12.57 18.00 3.20
C LYS A 106 12.63 18.56 1.78
N GLU A 107 13.41 19.59 1.58
CA GLU A 107 13.81 19.99 0.23
C GLU A 107 14.76 18.92 -0.31
N VAL A 108 14.52 18.48 -1.54
CA VAL A 108 15.30 17.43 -2.22
C VAL A 108 15.76 17.91 -3.58
N ASP A 109 16.76 17.24 -4.13
CA ASP A 109 17.25 17.48 -5.47
C ASP A 109 16.10 17.32 -6.50
N ASP A 110 16.15 18.11 -7.58
CA ASP A 110 15.15 18.07 -8.65
C ASP A 110 15.11 16.74 -9.41
N LYS A 111 16.17 15.93 -9.29
CA LYS A 111 16.22 14.57 -9.84
C LYS A 111 15.52 13.54 -8.96
N PHE A 112 15.25 13.88 -7.71
CA PHE A 112 14.48 13.00 -6.83
C PHE A 112 13.08 12.78 -7.39
N HIS A 113 12.65 11.52 -7.44
CA HIS A 113 11.31 11.14 -7.87
C HIS A 113 10.75 10.11 -6.92
N ALA A 114 9.65 10.42 -6.24
CA ALA A 114 9.10 9.57 -5.18
C ALA A 114 8.91 8.11 -5.62
N GLN A 115 8.44 7.89 -6.83
CA GLN A 115 8.23 6.53 -7.37
C GLN A 115 9.53 5.90 -7.89
N LYS A 116 10.27 6.62 -8.74
CA LYS A 116 11.45 6.07 -9.44
C LYS A 116 12.67 5.94 -8.53
N SER A 117 12.80 6.82 -7.53
CA SER A 117 13.92 6.79 -6.58
C SER A 117 13.72 5.78 -5.46
N ALA A 118 12.52 5.22 -5.30
CA ALA A 118 12.24 4.21 -4.29
C ALA A 118 12.90 2.89 -4.66
N LYS A 119 13.73 2.36 -3.75
CA LYS A 119 14.47 1.10 -3.95
C LYS A 119 13.77 -0.09 -3.34
N ARG A 120 13.02 0.12 -2.26
CA ARG A 120 12.31 -0.91 -1.51
C ARG A 120 10.92 -0.42 -1.15
N ARG A 121 9.98 -1.36 -1.14
CA ARG A 121 8.64 -1.16 -0.62
C ARG A 121 8.38 -2.23 0.43
N TYR A 122 7.81 -1.82 1.53
CA TYR A 122 7.54 -2.66 2.69
C TYR A 122 6.04 -2.77 2.88
N TYR A 123 5.51 -4.00 2.85
CA TYR A 123 4.10 -4.28 3.11
C TYR A 123 3.93 -5.19 4.31
N ARG A 124 2.95 -4.88 5.13
CA ARG A 124 2.53 -5.71 6.24
C ARG A 124 1.05 -6.05 6.09
N PHE A 125 0.72 -7.32 6.20
CA PHE A 125 -0.65 -7.79 6.29
C PHE A 125 -0.90 -8.41 7.66
N VAL A 126 -2.01 -8.02 8.31
CA VAL A 126 -2.42 -8.56 9.60
C VAL A 126 -3.82 -9.17 9.46
N PHE A 127 -3.98 -10.38 9.95
CA PHE A 127 -5.30 -10.98 10.15
C PHE A 127 -5.40 -11.58 11.54
N VAL A 128 -6.65 -11.76 12.02
CA VAL A 128 -6.93 -12.38 13.30
C VAL A 128 -7.17 -13.87 13.10
N ASN A 129 -6.45 -14.70 13.83
CA ASN A 129 -6.65 -16.15 13.84
C ASN A 129 -7.34 -16.58 15.12
N ARG A 130 -8.65 -16.60 15.09
CA ARG A 130 -9.51 -16.91 16.23
C ARG A 130 -10.87 -17.38 15.73
N LYS A 131 -11.48 -18.31 16.45
CA LYS A 131 -12.81 -18.84 16.10
C LYS A 131 -13.91 -17.77 16.33
N CYS A 132 -13.84 -17.05 17.43
CA CYS A 132 -14.84 -16.04 17.78
C CYS A 132 -14.32 -14.64 17.47
N LYS A 133 -15.25 -13.72 17.13
CA LYS A 133 -14.92 -12.31 16.95
C LYS A 133 -14.65 -11.64 18.30
N ASN A 134 -13.89 -10.57 18.27
CA ASN A 134 -13.69 -9.63 19.36
C ASN A 134 -14.09 -8.24 18.85
N ALA A 135 -14.79 -7.47 19.67
CA ALA A 135 -15.25 -6.13 19.29
C ALA A 135 -14.11 -5.19 18.88
N PHE A 136 -12.90 -5.43 19.38
CA PHE A 136 -11.72 -4.61 19.07
C PHE A 136 -10.91 -5.10 17.86
N ASP A 137 -11.37 -6.13 17.16
CA ASP A 137 -10.70 -6.59 15.92
C ASP A 137 -10.79 -5.55 14.79
N GLY A 138 -11.74 -4.62 14.87
CA GLY A 138 -11.94 -3.62 13.84
C GLY A 138 -12.36 -4.26 12.52
N ASP A 139 -11.72 -3.83 11.43
CA ASP A 139 -11.98 -4.34 10.08
C ASP A 139 -11.02 -5.48 9.67
N LEU A 140 -10.18 -5.96 10.58
CA LEU A 140 -9.27 -7.05 10.28
C LEU A 140 -10.03 -8.32 9.91
N MET A 141 -9.56 -8.98 8.87
CA MET A 141 -10.09 -10.29 8.47
C MET A 141 -9.86 -11.31 9.57
N ARG A 142 -10.87 -12.13 9.85
CA ARG A 142 -10.77 -13.20 10.81
C ARG A 142 -10.75 -14.57 10.12
N VAL A 143 -9.70 -15.33 10.40
CA VAL A 143 -9.53 -16.70 9.94
C VAL A 143 -9.90 -17.64 11.09
N LYS A 144 -10.91 -18.46 10.89
CA LYS A 144 -11.52 -19.28 11.96
C LYS A 144 -10.84 -20.62 12.17
N TYR A 145 -10.17 -21.16 11.16
CA TYR A 145 -9.45 -22.42 11.24
C TYR A 145 -8.01 -22.22 11.73
N PRO A 146 -7.41 -23.23 12.36
CA PRO A 146 -6.03 -23.15 12.80
C PRO A 146 -5.08 -22.94 11.64
N VAL A 147 -4.07 -22.10 11.84
CA VAL A 147 -2.98 -21.93 10.87
C VAL A 147 -1.66 -22.41 11.48
N ASP A 148 -0.80 -22.95 10.64
CA ASP A 148 0.53 -23.42 10.99
C ASP A 148 1.57 -22.40 10.52
N ILE A 149 2.13 -21.64 11.47
CA ILE A 149 3.09 -20.57 11.17
C ILE A 149 4.35 -21.11 10.48
N GLU A 150 4.82 -22.30 10.86
CA GLU A 150 6.00 -22.91 10.23
C GLU A 150 5.72 -23.25 8.77
N ARG A 151 4.55 -23.81 8.48
CA ARG A 151 4.14 -24.10 7.08
C ARG A 151 3.96 -22.83 6.28
N MET A 152 3.35 -21.80 6.86
CA MET A 152 3.20 -20.48 6.22
C MET A 152 4.57 -19.87 5.91
N GLN A 153 5.51 -19.92 6.86
CA GLN A 153 6.86 -19.40 6.63
C GLN A 153 7.59 -20.18 5.52
N LYS A 154 7.45 -21.50 5.51
CA LYS A 154 8.03 -22.35 4.46
C LYS A 154 7.45 -22.00 3.09
N ALA A 155 6.15 -21.76 3.00
CA ALA A 155 5.50 -21.32 1.77
C ALA A 155 6.03 -19.95 1.32
N LEU A 156 6.17 -19.00 2.25
CA LEU A 156 6.73 -17.67 1.96
C LEU A 156 8.19 -17.74 1.50
N ASP A 157 8.98 -18.69 1.99
CA ASP A 157 10.37 -18.85 1.57
C ASP A 157 10.49 -19.13 0.06
N PHE A 158 9.49 -19.74 -0.56
CA PHE A 158 9.49 -20.01 -2.01
C PHE A 158 9.34 -18.74 -2.85
N ILE A 159 8.76 -17.67 -2.33
CA ILE A 159 8.57 -16.42 -3.10
C ILE A 159 9.74 -15.45 -2.97
N LYS A 160 10.72 -15.73 -2.10
CA LYS A 160 11.93 -14.91 -1.98
C LYS A 160 12.78 -15.00 -3.24
N GLY A 161 13.48 -13.93 -3.57
CA GLY A 161 14.32 -13.84 -4.75
C GLY A 161 13.60 -13.21 -5.95
N GLU A 162 14.23 -13.31 -7.10
CA GLU A 162 13.68 -12.78 -8.36
C GLU A 162 12.80 -13.83 -9.02
N HIS A 163 11.54 -13.46 -9.28
CA HIS A 163 10.57 -14.34 -9.91
C HIS A 163 9.60 -13.56 -10.80
N ASP A 164 8.94 -14.29 -11.69
CA ASP A 164 7.75 -13.83 -12.38
C ASP A 164 6.53 -14.06 -11.47
N PHE A 165 5.88 -12.96 -11.04
CA PHE A 165 4.74 -12.98 -10.13
C PHE A 165 3.38 -12.90 -10.86
N SER A 166 3.30 -13.33 -12.09
CA SER A 166 2.06 -13.31 -12.88
C SER A 166 0.88 -14.00 -12.20
N SER A 167 1.14 -15.09 -11.46
CA SER A 167 0.10 -15.81 -10.72
C SER A 167 -0.58 -14.97 -9.64
N PHE A 168 0.08 -13.92 -9.17
CA PHE A 168 -0.41 -13.07 -8.07
C PHE A 168 -0.85 -11.69 -8.54
N LYS A 169 -0.87 -11.46 -9.84
CA LYS A 169 -1.23 -10.16 -10.42
C LYS A 169 -2.69 -10.16 -10.85
N SER A 170 -3.45 -9.15 -10.41
CA SER A 170 -4.77 -8.86 -10.95
C SER A 170 -4.68 -8.14 -12.30
N SER A 171 -5.72 -8.27 -13.12
CA SER A 171 -5.84 -7.56 -14.38
C SER A 171 -5.98 -6.04 -14.16
N GLY A 172 -5.71 -5.26 -15.18
CA GLY A 172 -5.98 -3.80 -15.18
C GLY A 172 -4.77 -2.89 -15.06
N THR A 173 -3.54 -3.41 -15.10
CA THR A 173 -2.33 -2.58 -15.16
C THR A 173 -1.60 -2.78 -16.49
N LEU A 174 -1.06 -1.69 -17.01
CA LEU A 174 -0.33 -1.66 -18.29
C LEU A 174 1.17 -2.00 -18.15
N ASN A 175 1.66 -2.32 -16.96
CA ASN A 175 3.06 -2.64 -16.77
C ASN A 175 3.39 -3.99 -17.44
N PRO A 176 4.24 -4.02 -18.48
CA PRO A 176 4.56 -5.25 -19.20
C PRO A 176 5.43 -6.21 -18.40
N SER A 177 6.26 -5.70 -17.48
CA SER A 177 7.14 -6.55 -16.68
C SER A 177 6.42 -7.12 -15.46
N LYS A 178 6.51 -8.43 -15.26
CA LYS A 178 5.94 -9.17 -14.14
C LYS A 178 7.02 -9.70 -13.19
N ILE A 179 8.26 -9.31 -13.44
CA ILE A 179 9.40 -9.71 -12.62
C ILE A 179 9.51 -8.77 -11.42
N CYS A 180 9.57 -9.34 -10.23
CA CYS A 180 9.81 -8.64 -8.97
C CYS A 180 10.89 -9.37 -8.19
N PHE A 181 11.62 -8.64 -7.36
CA PHE A 181 12.57 -9.21 -6.42
C PHE A 181 12.03 -9.04 -5.00
N ILE A 182 11.79 -10.16 -4.32
CA ILE A 182 11.36 -10.19 -2.92
C ILE A 182 12.58 -10.46 -2.04
N GLU A 183 12.96 -9.44 -1.28
CA GLU A 183 14.10 -9.48 -0.37
C GLU A 183 13.75 -10.21 0.93
N LYS A 184 12.55 -10.00 1.45
CA LYS A 184 12.08 -10.53 2.73
C LYS A 184 10.62 -10.94 2.63
N ALA A 185 10.30 -12.08 3.20
CA ALA A 185 8.92 -12.56 3.36
C ALA A 185 8.86 -13.37 4.65
N THR A 186 8.22 -12.83 5.68
CA THR A 186 8.17 -13.43 7.01
C THR A 186 6.76 -13.50 7.56
N CYS A 187 6.52 -14.46 8.42
CA CYS A 187 5.25 -14.67 9.11
C CYS A 187 5.52 -14.92 10.58
N HIS A 188 4.79 -14.25 11.46
CA HIS A 188 4.83 -14.52 12.88
C HIS A 188 3.48 -14.26 13.53
N LYS A 189 3.31 -14.78 14.72
CA LYS A 189 2.08 -14.64 15.50
C LYS A 189 2.34 -13.75 16.72
N ASP A 190 1.47 -12.78 16.92
CA ASP A 190 1.44 -11.91 18.11
C ASP A 190 0.05 -12.00 18.73
N GLY A 191 -0.07 -12.75 19.82
CA GLY A 191 -1.38 -13.09 20.36
C GLY A 191 -2.20 -13.85 19.33
N ASP A 192 -3.39 -13.38 19.02
CA ASP A 192 -4.26 -13.93 17.98
C ASP A 192 -4.00 -13.32 16.59
N ASN A 193 -3.15 -12.31 16.49
CA ASN A 193 -2.81 -11.69 15.23
C ASN A 193 -1.72 -12.47 14.52
N VAL A 194 -1.92 -12.73 13.24
CA VAL A 194 -0.89 -13.26 12.35
C VAL A 194 -0.40 -12.11 11.49
N ILE A 195 0.90 -11.90 11.48
CA ILE A 195 1.55 -10.78 10.83
C ILE A 195 2.45 -11.31 9.72
N ILE A 196 2.22 -10.82 8.50
CA ILE A 196 3.00 -11.18 7.31
C ILE A 196 3.68 -9.93 6.81
N ASP A 197 5.01 -9.96 6.73
CA ASP A 197 5.84 -8.85 6.22
C ASP A 197 6.49 -9.27 4.91
N ILE A 198 6.34 -8.44 3.88
CA ILE A 198 6.94 -8.67 2.57
C ILE A 198 7.65 -7.38 2.14
N VAL A 199 8.94 -7.51 1.83
CA VAL A 199 9.77 -6.41 1.34
C VAL A 199 10.26 -6.77 -0.06
N GLY A 200 10.07 -5.88 -1.01
CA GLY A 200 10.50 -6.10 -2.38
C GLY A 200 10.85 -4.79 -3.09
N ASN A 201 11.47 -4.93 -4.26
CA ASN A 201 11.84 -3.79 -5.09
C ASN A 201 10.62 -3.18 -5.80
N ARG A 202 9.62 -3.98 -6.10
CA ARG A 202 8.35 -3.59 -6.70
C ARG A 202 7.29 -4.65 -6.46
N PHE A 203 6.03 -4.24 -6.57
CA PHE A 203 4.88 -5.13 -6.43
C PHE A 203 3.91 -4.91 -7.59
N LEU A 204 3.27 -5.98 -8.01
CA LEU A 204 2.22 -5.95 -9.02
C LEU A 204 0.87 -5.66 -8.36
N TYR A 205 -0.12 -5.32 -9.17
CA TYR A 205 -1.46 -5.01 -8.69
C TYR A 205 -2.08 -6.16 -7.90
N ASN A 206 -2.47 -5.89 -6.66
CA ASN A 206 -3.04 -6.86 -5.70
C ASN A 206 -2.10 -8.01 -5.31
N MET A 207 -0.81 -7.92 -5.62
CA MET A 207 0.14 -9.03 -5.44
C MET A 207 0.22 -9.51 -3.99
N VAL A 208 0.43 -8.62 -3.02
CA VAL A 208 0.55 -9.01 -1.60
C VAL A 208 -0.74 -9.67 -1.11
N ARG A 209 -1.89 -9.09 -1.44
CA ARG A 209 -3.19 -9.59 -1.04
C ARG A 209 -3.49 -10.97 -1.65
N THR A 210 -3.02 -11.23 -2.85
CA THR A 210 -3.18 -12.53 -3.52
C THR A 210 -2.20 -13.57 -2.96
N ILE A 211 -1.00 -13.17 -2.59
CA ILE A 211 -0.05 -14.05 -1.88
C ILE A 211 -0.66 -14.49 -0.55
N VAL A 212 -1.22 -13.57 0.23
CA VAL A 212 -1.88 -13.91 1.50
C VAL A 212 -3.07 -14.83 1.26
N GLY A 213 -3.89 -14.57 0.25
CA GLY A 213 -5.02 -15.45 -0.11
C GLY A 213 -4.57 -16.86 -0.46
N THR A 214 -3.44 -16.99 -1.13
CA THR A 214 -2.84 -18.29 -1.46
C THR A 214 -2.31 -19.01 -0.22
N LEU A 215 -1.68 -18.30 0.71
CA LEU A 215 -1.29 -18.84 2.02
C LEU A 215 -2.50 -19.39 2.77
N LEU A 216 -3.59 -18.66 2.79
CA LEU A 216 -4.81 -19.07 3.48
C LEU A 216 -5.49 -20.26 2.80
N GLU A 217 -5.41 -20.38 1.48
CA GLU A 217 -5.86 -21.56 0.76
C GLU A 217 -5.05 -22.81 1.16
N ILE A 218 -3.72 -22.68 1.25
CA ILE A 218 -2.83 -23.75 1.71
C ILE A 218 -3.25 -24.18 3.13
N GLU A 219 -3.48 -23.22 4.03
CA GLU A 219 -3.83 -23.51 5.42
C GLU A 219 -5.23 -24.11 5.55
N GLY A 220 -6.20 -23.55 4.84
CA GLY A 220 -7.59 -24.01 4.90
C GLY A 220 -7.80 -25.42 4.33
N HIS A 221 -7.06 -25.78 3.30
CA HIS A 221 -7.13 -27.11 2.65
C HIS A 221 -6.02 -28.06 3.11
N LYS A 222 -5.17 -27.63 4.06
CA LYS A 222 -4.03 -28.41 4.57
C LYS A 222 -3.13 -28.92 3.44
N LEU A 223 -2.87 -28.06 2.46
CA LEU A 223 -1.96 -28.35 1.36
C LEU A 223 -0.50 -28.24 1.85
N PRO A 224 0.45 -28.90 1.18
CA PRO A 224 1.85 -28.71 1.51
C PRO A 224 2.33 -27.29 1.18
N ALA A 225 3.34 -26.80 1.88
CA ALA A 225 3.95 -25.48 1.64
C ALA A 225 4.45 -25.35 0.20
N GLU A 226 4.91 -26.44 -0.40
CA GLU A 226 5.38 -26.52 -1.79
C GLU A 226 4.30 -26.14 -2.82
N HIS A 227 3.04 -26.14 -2.43
CA HIS A 227 1.94 -25.64 -3.28
C HIS A 227 2.17 -24.17 -3.70
N MET A 228 2.77 -23.35 -2.82
CA MET A 228 3.13 -21.98 -3.16
C MET A 228 4.11 -21.92 -4.33
N GLU A 229 5.12 -22.79 -4.34
CA GLU A 229 6.07 -22.90 -5.45
C GLU A 229 5.37 -23.28 -6.75
N GLN A 230 4.46 -24.26 -6.70
CA GLN A 230 3.69 -24.68 -7.88
C GLN A 230 2.85 -23.53 -8.44
N VAL A 231 2.21 -22.74 -7.58
CA VAL A 231 1.43 -21.57 -7.99
C VAL A 231 2.34 -20.51 -8.62
N LEU A 232 3.48 -20.23 -8.01
CA LEU A 232 4.47 -19.26 -8.52
C LEU A 232 4.96 -19.66 -9.93
N MET A 233 5.37 -20.90 -10.08
CA MET A 233 5.93 -21.42 -11.34
C MET A 233 4.89 -21.54 -12.45
N ALA A 234 3.62 -21.66 -12.12
CA ALA A 234 2.54 -21.79 -13.09
C ALA A 234 2.31 -20.49 -13.91
N CYS A 235 2.71 -19.34 -13.38
CA CYS A 235 2.46 -18.02 -14.00
C CYS A 235 1.01 -17.86 -14.47
N ASP A 236 0.07 -18.35 -13.67
CA ASP A 236 -1.36 -18.39 -13.97
C ASP A 236 -2.17 -17.92 -12.75
N ARG A 237 -2.86 -16.79 -12.87
CA ARG A 237 -3.67 -16.21 -11.79
C ARG A 237 -4.74 -17.18 -11.27
N ARG A 238 -5.26 -18.05 -12.12
CA ARG A 238 -6.30 -19.03 -11.76
C ARG A 238 -5.80 -20.08 -10.76
N LYS A 239 -4.49 -20.29 -10.65
CA LYS A 239 -3.87 -21.23 -9.72
C LYS A 239 -3.69 -20.65 -8.32
N ALA A 240 -3.67 -19.33 -8.20
CA ALA A 240 -3.53 -18.65 -6.91
C ALA A 240 -4.87 -18.57 -6.16
N GLY A 241 -4.78 -18.26 -4.86
CA GLY A 241 -5.95 -18.03 -4.02
C GLY A 241 -6.66 -16.72 -4.33
N GLN A 242 -7.75 -16.47 -3.63
CA GLN A 242 -8.51 -15.23 -3.75
C GLN A 242 -7.72 -14.05 -3.18
N THR A 243 -7.94 -12.87 -3.77
CA THR A 243 -7.43 -11.63 -3.21
C THR A 243 -8.16 -11.32 -1.91
N VAL A 244 -7.42 -11.24 -0.80
CA VAL A 244 -8.01 -10.98 0.52
C VAL A 244 -8.42 -9.52 0.71
N SER A 245 -9.20 -9.25 1.76
CA SER A 245 -9.64 -7.91 2.14
C SER A 245 -8.47 -6.94 2.25
N PRO A 246 -8.63 -5.67 1.83
CA PRO A 246 -7.55 -4.67 1.91
C PRO A 246 -7.29 -4.15 3.33
N TYR A 247 -8.22 -4.30 4.25
CA TYR A 247 -8.19 -3.59 5.54
C TYR A 247 -7.05 -4.01 6.47
N GLY A 248 -6.48 -5.18 6.27
CA GLY A 248 -5.30 -5.63 7.01
C GLY A 248 -3.97 -5.20 6.41
N LEU A 249 -3.97 -4.59 5.23
CA LEU A 249 -2.75 -4.24 4.50
C LEU A 249 -2.31 -2.81 4.82
N THR A 250 -1.02 -2.69 5.13
CA THR A 250 -0.34 -1.42 5.39
C THR A 250 0.95 -1.35 4.61
#